data_b61c55ddf5bfc7760214eb602fffacd0
#
_entry.id   b61c55ddf5bfc7760214eb602fffacd0
#
_cell.length_a   1.000
_cell.length_b   1.000
_cell.length_c   1.000
_cell.angle_alpha   90.00
_cell.angle_beta   90.00
_cell.angle_gamma   90.00
#
_symmetry.space_group_name_H-M   'P 1'
#
loop_
_entity.id
_entity.type
_entity.pdbx_description
1 polymer ?
#
loop_
_entity_poly.entity_id
_entity_poly.type
_entity_poly.pdbx_seq_one_letter_code
_entity_poly.pdbx_strand_id
1 'polypeptide(L)'
;MDRRGDAKSREMMLDELLGYDHVTIQCHDNPDADAIASGYGLYCFFRDKGKDTRLLYSGRNKVRKANLMLMVEKLHIPLEYQPQMEDTVDGLLITVDCQYGAGNVTELPAEEIAVIDHHPLEVICTERMRLQPNMGSCATLVWTMLQEMHYPVEKNRDLGTALYYGLYMDTNQFSELSNPVDMDMRESLNFDKNQISLFRNSNISLRELEIAGVAMLRCNYNDDYQFAVIHSQPCDPNVLGLISDFLLQVAGVNTCVVYKDRKSVV
;
A
#
# COMPACT_ATOMS: atom_id res chain seq x y z
N MET A 1 -32.42 -5.76 28.86
CA MET A 1 -32.38 -6.84 27.84
C MET A 1 -32.10 -6.17 26.51
N ASP A 2 -30.81 -6.00 26.21
CA ASP A 2 -30.35 -5.34 24.98
C ASP A 2 -29.93 -6.45 24.00
N ARG A 3 -30.80 -6.74 23.05
CA ARG A 3 -30.52 -7.69 21.95
C ARG A 3 -29.85 -6.90 20.82
N ARG A 4 -28.60 -6.52 20.99
CA ARG A 4 -27.75 -6.25 19.84
C ARG A 4 -27.27 -7.59 19.30
N GLY A 5 -28.03 -8.11 18.35
CA GLY A 5 -27.63 -9.29 17.61
C GLY A 5 -26.34 -9.00 16.87
N ASP A 6 -25.36 -9.87 17.07
CA ASP A 6 -24.19 -10.06 16.21
C ASP A 6 -24.67 -10.41 14.78
N ALA A 7 -25.06 -9.40 14.02
CA ALA A 7 -25.01 -9.51 12.58
C ALA A 7 -23.50 -9.47 12.24
N LYS A 8 -22.85 -10.64 12.11
CA LYS A 8 -21.60 -10.71 11.33
C LYS A 8 -21.93 -10.01 10.02
N SER A 9 -21.41 -8.81 9.84
CA SER A 9 -21.49 -8.14 8.54
C SER A 9 -20.87 -9.10 7.54
N ARG A 10 -21.65 -9.52 6.56
CA ARG A 10 -21.16 -10.37 5.48
C ARG A 10 -19.99 -9.63 4.83
N GLU A 11 -18.85 -10.25 4.79
CA GLU A 11 -17.68 -9.67 4.13
C GLU A 11 -17.95 -9.55 2.62
N MET A 12 -17.63 -8.40 2.05
CA MET A 12 -17.79 -8.14 0.61
C MET A 12 -16.91 -9.10 -0.21
N MET A 13 -17.48 -9.67 -1.26
CA MET A 13 -16.81 -10.54 -2.21
C MET A 13 -16.63 -9.84 -3.56
N LEU A 14 -15.60 -10.22 -4.35
CA LEU A 14 -15.35 -9.61 -5.67
C LEU A 14 -16.45 -9.88 -6.69
N ASP A 15 -17.21 -10.97 -6.56
CA ASP A 15 -18.32 -11.28 -7.46
C ASP A 15 -19.46 -10.25 -7.35
N GLU A 16 -19.65 -9.66 -6.16
CA GLU A 16 -20.64 -8.60 -5.94
C GLU A 16 -20.32 -7.33 -6.75
N LEU A 17 -19.05 -7.13 -7.09
CA LEU A 17 -18.58 -5.98 -7.85
C LEU A 17 -18.59 -6.19 -9.38
N LEU A 18 -18.84 -7.42 -9.85
CA LEU A 18 -18.89 -7.72 -11.29
C LEU A 18 -20.12 -7.14 -12.00
N GLY A 19 -21.08 -6.58 -11.26
CA GLY A 19 -22.23 -5.88 -11.84
C GLY A 19 -21.91 -4.57 -12.57
N TYR A 20 -20.72 -3.99 -12.30
CA TYR A 20 -20.27 -2.73 -12.91
C TYR A 20 -19.45 -3.02 -14.17
N ASP A 21 -19.71 -2.27 -15.25
CA ASP A 21 -18.94 -2.38 -16.51
C ASP A 21 -17.67 -1.53 -16.51
N HIS A 22 -17.69 -0.41 -15.78
CA HIS A 22 -16.55 0.48 -15.57
C HIS A 22 -16.07 0.39 -14.12
N VAL A 23 -14.77 0.15 -13.93
CA VAL A 23 -14.16 0.00 -12.60
C VAL A 23 -12.89 0.84 -12.53
N THR A 24 -12.87 1.80 -11.65
CA THR A 24 -11.68 2.59 -11.34
C THR A 24 -11.09 2.12 -10.01
N ILE A 25 -9.84 1.69 -10.02
CA ILE A 25 -9.10 1.26 -8.83
C ILE A 25 -8.16 2.38 -8.46
N GLN A 26 -8.29 2.90 -7.23
CA GLN A 26 -7.50 4.01 -6.72
C GLN A 26 -6.66 3.59 -5.53
N CYS A 27 -5.33 3.72 -5.66
CA CYS A 27 -4.40 3.65 -4.55
C CYS A 27 -4.41 4.95 -3.74
N HIS A 28 -3.86 4.93 -2.51
CA HIS A 28 -3.64 6.16 -1.74
C HIS A 28 -2.70 7.15 -2.44
N ASP A 29 -2.67 8.42 -1.99
CA ASP A 29 -2.03 9.54 -2.71
C ASP A 29 -0.50 9.46 -2.82
N ASN A 30 0.15 8.63 -2.02
CA ASN A 30 1.58 8.36 -2.10
C ASN A 30 1.80 6.86 -2.12
N PRO A 31 1.33 6.16 -3.18
CA PRO A 31 1.27 4.71 -3.19
C PRO A 31 2.65 4.08 -3.01
N ASP A 32 2.68 3.08 -2.17
CA ASP A 32 3.84 2.21 -1.95
C ASP A 32 3.73 0.92 -2.77
N ALA A 33 4.57 -0.06 -2.46
CA ALA A 33 4.59 -1.32 -3.19
C ALA A 33 3.33 -2.16 -2.93
N ASP A 34 2.75 -2.07 -1.73
CA ASP A 34 1.57 -2.83 -1.36
C ASP A 34 0.31 -2.29 -2.06
N ALA A 35 0.08 -0.98 -2.00
CA ALA A 35 -1.01 -0.33 -2.72
C ALA A 35 -0.96 -0.62 -4.24
N ILE A 36 0.24 -0.51 -4.84
CA ILE A 36 0.43 -0.77 -6.28
C ILE A 36 0.17 -2.24 -6.62
N ALA A 37 0.68 -3.18 -5.82
CA ALA A 37 0.48 -4.62 -6.04
C ALA A 37 -0.99 -5.02 -5.89
N SER A 38 -1.65 -4.52 -4.86
CA SER A 38 -3.05 -4.74 -4.57
C SER A 38 -3.95 -4.22 -5.69
N GLY A 39 -3.70 -2.98 -6.11
CA GLY A 39 -4.40 -2.38 -7.25
C GLY A 39 -4.19 -3.16 -8.54
N TYR A 40 -2.97 -3.64 -8.80
CA TYR A 40 -2.67 -4.43 -9.99
C TYR A 40 -3.37 -5.80 -9.97
N GLY A 41 -3.48 -6.44 -8.81
CA GLY A 41 -4.23 -7.68 -8.65
C GLY A 41 -5.71 -7.53 -9.04
N LEU A 42 -6.35 -6.50 -8.54
CA LEU A 42 -7.73 -6.17 -8.90
C LEU A 42 -7.87 -5.77 -10.38
N TYR A 43 -6.92 -4.97 -10.90
CA TYR A 43 -6.91 -4.59 -12.31
C TYR A 43 -6.87 -5.83 -13.22
N CYS A 44 -5.97 -6.79 -12.97
CA CYS A 44 -5.89 -8.02 -13.76
C CYS A 44 -7.20 -8.80 -13.69
N PHE A 45 -7.78 -8.94 -12.51
CA PHE A 45 -9.04 -9.66 -12.32
C PHE A 45 -10.19 -9.05 -13.13
N PHE A 46 -10.44 -7.75 -12.97
CA PHE A 46 -11.57 -7.09 -13.64
C PHE A 46 -11.37 -7.03 -15.18
N ARG A 47 -10.14 -6.81 -15.64
CA ARG A 47 -9.82 -6.86 -17.08
C ARG A 47 -10.08 -8.23 -17.68
N ASP A 48 -9.69 -9.31 -17.01
CA ASP A 48 -9.93 -10.68 -17.47
C ASP A 48 -11.43 -11.05 -17.42
N LYS A 49 -12.22 -10.36 -16.58
CA LYS A 49 -13.69 -10.44 -16.59
C LYS A 49 -14.35 -9.55 -17.65
N GLY A 50 -13.56 -8.89 -18.52
CA GLY A 50 -14.05 -8.07 -19.61
C GLY A 50 -14.55 -6.68 -19.19
N LYS A 51 -14.17 -6.21 -17.99
CA LYS A 51 -14.56 -4.89 -17.49
C LYS A 51 -13.61 -3.82 -18.03
N ASP A 52 -14.14 -2.63 -18.28
CA ASP A 52 -13.32 -1.45 -18.55
C ASP A 52 -12.73 -0.96 -17.24
N THR A 53 -11.42 -1.16 -17.09
CA THR A 53 -10.75 -1.02 -15.79
C THR A 53 -9.59 -0.05 -15.89
N ARG A 54 -9.52 0.88 -14.94
CA ARG A 54 -8.39 1.80 -14.74
C ARG A 54 -7.75 1.55 -13.38
N LEU A 55 -6.42 1.72 -13.33
CA LEU A 55 -5.65 1.72 -12.09
C LEU A 55 -4.94 3.05 -11.97
N LEU A 56 -5.23 3.80 -10.91
CA LEU A 56 -4.69 5.15 -10.75
C LEU A 56 -4.36 5.50 -9.29
N TYR A 57 -3.66 6.59 -9.13
CA TYR A 57 -3.50 7.30 -7.86
C TYR A 57 -3.52 8.80 -8.09
N SER A 58 -3.80 9.55 -7.03
CA SER A 58 -3.93 11.01 -7.06
C SER A 58 -2.89 11.69 -6.14
N GLY A 59 -3.23 12.84 -5.59
CA GLY A 59 -2.39 13.57 -4.66
C GLY A 59 -1.42 14.54 -5.32
N ARG A 60 -0.60 15.19 -4.48
CA ARG A 60 0.23 16.32 -4.90
C ARG A 60 1.49 15.91 -5.66
N ASN A 61 1.96 14.70 -5.47
CA ASN A 61 3.27 14.28 -5.95
C ASN A 61 3.16 13.01 -6.78
N LYS A 62 3.81 13.03 -7.94
CA LYS A 62 4.01 11.81 -8.72
C LYS A 62 5.03 10.91 -8.02
N VAL A 63 4.78 9.59 -8.04
CA VAL A 63 5.73 8.57 -7.57
C VAL A 63 7.08 8.74 -8.26
N ARG A 64 8.15 8.80 -7.47
CA ARG A 64 9.53 8.99 -7.92
C ARG A 64 10.51 8.00 -7.32
N LYS A 65 10.06 7.20 -6.36
CA LYS A 65 10.90 6.21 -5.69
C LYS A 65 11.34 5.16 -6.70
N ALA A 66 12.65 4.92 -6.82
CA ALA A 66 13.22 4.15 -7.92
C ALA A 66 12.72 2.70 -7.97
N ASN A 67 12.58 2.05 -6.81
CA ASN A 67 12.04 0.70 -6.72
C ASN A 67 10.59 0.59 -7.24
N LEU A 68 9.74 1.58 -6.93
CA LEU A 68 8.35 1.61 -7.38
C LEU A 68 8.25 1.89 -8.89
N MET A 69 9.07 2.82 -9.40
CA MET A 69 9.14 3.09 -10.84
C MET A 69 9.60 1.85 -11.61
N LEU A 70 10.61 1.13 -11.10
CA LEU A 70 11.07 -0.12 -11.68
C LEU A 70 10.00 -1.22 -11.59
N MET A 71 9.28 -1.33 -10.46
CA MET A 71 8.18 -2.26 -10.31
C MET A 71 7.12 -2.02 -11.38
N VAL A 72 6.65 -0.78 -11.51
CA VAL A 72 5.65 -0.40 -12.52
C VAL A 72 6.12 -0.68 -13.95
N GLU A 73 7.37 -0.30 -14.28
CA GLU A 73 7.96 -0.50 -15.61
C GLU A 73 8.15 -1.99 -15.93
N LYS A 74 8.81 -2.75 -15.05
CA LYS A 74 9.22 -4.13 -15.31
C LYS A 74 8.08 -5.12 -15.26
N LEU A 75 7.03 -4.85 -14.47
CA LEU A 75 5.84 -5.68 -14.37
C LEU A 75 4.69 -5.16 -15.26
N HIS A 76 4.95 -4.15 -16.10
CA HIS A 76 3.98 -3.57 -17.04
C HIS A 76 2.66 -3.14 -16.37
N ILE A 77 2.76 -2.60 -15.14
CA ILE A 77 1.60 -2.18 -14.37
C ILE A 77 1.04 -0.89 -14.97
N PRO A 78 -0.23 -0.84 -15.38
CA PRO A 78 -0.84 0.33 -16.03
C PRO A 78 -1.27 1.39 -15.01
N LEU A 79 -0.35 1.80 -14.13
CA LEU A 79 -0.60 2.77 -13.08
C LEU A 79 -0.59 4.19 -13.62
N GLU A 80 -1.72 4.87 -13.56
CA GLU A 80 -1.91 6.24 -14.00
C GLU A 80 -1.77 7.23 -12.83
N TYR A 81 -1.08 8.35 -13.06
CA TYR A 81 -1.08 9.48 -12.13
C TYR A 81 -2.14 10.49 -12.55
N GLN A 82 -3.16 10.67 -11.72
CA GLN A 82 -4.29 11.57 -11.96
C GLN A 82 -4.42 12.56 -10.81
N PRO A 83 -3.68 13.70 -10.84
CA PRO A 83 -3.60 14.62 -9.69
C PRO A 83 -4.93 15.31 -9.37
N GLN A 84 -5.79 15.48 -10.37
CA GLN A 84 -7.11 16.09 -10.24
C GLN A 84 -8.08 15.40 -11.19
N MET A 85 -9.30 15.21 -10.75
CA MET A 85 -10.40 14.69 -11.54
C MET A 85 -11.63 15.51 -11.18
N GLU A 86 -12.16 16.25 -12.17
CA GLU A 86 -13.35 17.10 -11.98
C GLU A 86 -14.63 16.31 -12.27
N ASP A 87 -14.55 15.37 -13.22
CA ASP A 87 -15.68 14.53 -13.59
C ASP A 87 -15.87 13.39 -12.58
N THR A 88 -17.12 13.02 -12.37
CA THR A 88 -17.48 11.85 -11.57
C THR A 88 -16.93 10.57 -12.20
N VAL A 89 -16.36 9.70 -11.38
CA VAL A 89 -15.90 8.36 -11.80
C VAL A 89 -17.10 7.59 -12.34
N ASP A 90 -16.97 7.07 -13.55
CA ASP A 90 -18.00 6.24 -14.16
C ASP A 90 -17.98 4.84 -13.55
N GLY A 91 -19.16 4.34 -13.18
CA GLY A 91 -19.34 3.03 -12.58
C GLY A 91 -18.85 2.96 -11.13
N LEU A 92 -17.91 2.06 -10.83
CA LEU A 92 -17.44 1.76 -9.49
C LEU A 92 -16.05 2.34 -9.24
N LEU A 93 -15.87 3.04 -8.12
CA LEU A 93 -14.58 3.39 -7.55
C LEU A 93 -14.21 2.37 -6.46
N ILE A 94 -13.06 1.73 -6.57
CA ILE A 94 -12.49 0.87 -5.52
C ILE A 94 -11.25 1.56 -4.96
N THR A 95 -11.27 1.95 -3.69
CA THR A 95 -10.03 2.34 -3.01
C THR A 95 -9.35 1.10 -2.44
N VAL A 96 -8.02 1.04 -2.61
CA VAL A 96 -7.22 -0.11 -2.21
C VAL A 96 -6.05 0.35 -1.35
N ASP A 97 -5.83 -0.37 -0.24
CA ASP A 97 -4.82 -0.05 0.77
C ASP A 97 -5.03 1.32 1.42
N CYS A 98 -6.26 1.75 1.45
CA CYS A 98 -6.73 2.97 2.09
C CYS A 98 -8.25 2.99 2.16
N GLN A 99 -8.78 3.87 3.02
CA GLN A 99 -10.22 4.07 3.17
C GLN A 99 -10.62 5.44 2.63
N TYR A 100 -11.64 5.44 1.76
CA TYR A 100 -12.17 6.69 1.20
C TYR A 100 -12.67 7.61 2.32
N GLY A 101 -12.15 8.83 2.38
CA GLY A 101 -12.44 9.79 3.45
C GLY A 101 -11.51 9.75 4.67
N ALA A 102 -10.53 8.83 4.73
CA ALA A 102 -9.56 8.77 5.84
C ALA A 102 -8.45 9.83 5.75
N GLY A 103 -8.36 10.56 4.64
CA GLY A 103 -7.44 11.71 4.47
C GLY A 103 -6.08 11.37 3.87
N ASN A 104 -5.78 10.10 3.58
CA ASN A 104 -4.59 9.64 2.88
C ASN A 104 -4.82 9.32 1.39
N VAL A 105 -6.04 9.50 0.93
CA VAL A 105 -6.48 9.34 -0.47
C VAL A 105 -7.28 10.57 -0.90
N THR A 106 -7.01 11.08 -2.09
CA THR A 106 -7.82 12.15 -2.71
C THR A 106 -9.21 11.60 -3.01
N GLU A 107 -10.24 12.22 -2.45
CA GLU A 107 -11.63 11.84 -2.68
C GLU A 107 -12.04 12.21 -4.11
N LEU A 108 -11.93 11.25 -5.03
CA LEU A 108 -12.46 11.41 -6.38
C LEU A 108 -14.00 11.37 -6.34
N PRO A 109 -14.69 12.24 -7.10
CA PRO A 109 -16.15 12.20 -7.15
C PRO A 109 -16.62 10.83 -7.68
N ALA A 110 -17.39 10.09 -6.88
CA ALA A 110 -17.92 8.78 -7.24
C ALA A 110 -19.28 8.55 -6.56
N GLU A 111 -20.24 7.94 -7.30
CA GLU A 111 -21.54 7.56 -6.74
C GLU A 111 -21.48 6.19 -6.06
N GLU A 112 -20.68 5.27 -6.60
CA GLU A 112 -20.52 3.90 -6.14
C GLU A 112 -19.09 3.67 -5.67
N ILE A 113 -18.93 3.32 -4.40
CA ILE A 113 -17.62 3.16 -3.77
C ILE A 113 -17.51 1.77 -3.12
N ALA A 114 -16.35 1.14 -3.27
CA ALA A 114 -15.94 -0.02 -2.50
C ALA A 114 -14.56 0.23 -1.87
N VAL A 115 -14.29 -0.40 -0.72
CA VAL A 115 -13.04 -0.27 0.02
C VAL A 115 -12.45 -1.65 0.27
N ILE A 116 -11.17 -1.84 -0.07
CA ILE A 116 -10.40 -3.05 0.23
C ILE A 116 -9.11 -2.60 0.93
N ASP A 117 -9.00 -2.92 2.23
CA ASP A 117 -7.91 -2.40 3.05
C ASP A 117 -7.56 -3.35 4.20
N HIS A 118 -6.30 -3.36 4.60
CA HIS A 118 -5.82 -4.15 5.73
C HIS A 118 -5.58 -3.33 7.01
N HIS A 119 -5.84 -2.04 6.98
CA HIS A 119 -5.75 -1.17 8.14
C HIS A 119 -6.99 -1.27 9.05
N PRO A 120 -6.87 -0.88 10.33
CA PRO A 120 -8.03 -0.75 11.20
C PRO A 120 -9.09 0.21 10.61
N LEU A 121 -10.36 -0.04 10.93
CA LEU A 121 -11.44 0.82 10.48
C LEU A 121 -11.24 2.26 11.00
N GLU A 122 -11.13 3.21 10.09
CA GLU A 122 -11.02 4.64 10.37
C GLU A 122 -12.33 5.37 10.05
N VAL A 123 -12.93 5.06 8.90
CA VAL A 123 -14.18 5.70 8.44
C VAL A 123 -15.12 4.66 7.83
N ILE A 124 -16.44 4.89 7.96
CA ILE A 124 -17.47 4.12 7.27
C ILE A 124 -18.01 5.01 6.15
N CYS A 125 -17.58 4.76 4.92
CA CYS A 125 -17.97 5.54 3.75
C CYS A 125 -18.92 4.78 2.81
N THR A 126 -19.01 3.46 2.95
CA THR A 126 -19.83 2.58 2.11
C THR A 126 -20.16 1.28 2.86
N GLU A 127 -21.18 0.56 2.40
CA GLU A 127 -21.48 -0.80 2.87
C GLU A 127 -20.57 -1.86 2.19
N ARG A 128 -19.91 -1.49 1.07
CA ARG A 128 -19.01 -2.37 0.32
C ARG A 128 -17.59 -2.21 0.83
N MET A 129 -17.32 -2.79 2.00
CA MET A 129 -15.99 -2.76 2.63
C MET A 129 -15.49 -4.18 2.90
N ARG A 130 -14.24 -4.45 2.54
CA ARG A 130 -13.48 -5.63 2.95
C ARG A 130 -12.25 -5.17 3.72
N LEU A 131 -12.27 -5.34 5.04
CA LEU A 131 -11.19 -4.93 5.93
C LEU A 131 -10.63 -6.13 6.68
N GLN A 132 -9.30 -6.27 6.72
CA GLN A 132 -8.63 -7.37 7.41
C GLN A 132 -7.39 -6.89 8.18
N PRO A 133 -7.56 -6.22 9.34
CA PRO A 133 -6.46 -5.58 10.08
C PRO A 133 -5.40 -6.55 10.62
N ASN A 134 -5.63 -7.85 10.53
CA ASN A 134 -4.68 -8.87 10.99
C ASN A 134 -3.78 -9.41 9.88
N MET A 135 -3.99 -9.00 8.64
CA MET A 135 -3.12 -9.36 7.51
C MET A 135 -1.92 -8.41 7.46
N GLY A 136 -0.78 -8.94 7.10
CA GLY A 136 0.47 -8.19 7.00
C GLY A 136 0.53 -7.24 5.81
N SER A 137 -0.40 -7.35 4.84
CA SER A 137 -0.50 -6.46 3.68
C SER A 137 -1.88 -6.51 3.03
N CYS A 138 -2.24 -5.44 2.32
CA CYS A 138 -3.41 -5.42 1.45
C CYS A 138 -3.24 -6.37 0.25
N ALA A 139 -2.01 -6.60 -0.21
CA ALA A 139 -1.70 -7.59 -1.25
C ALA A 139 -2.14 -9.00 -0.83
N THR A 140 -1.97 -9.37 0.45
CA THR A 140 -2.48 -10.64 0.98
C THR A 140 -4.00 -10.69 0.96
N LEU A 141 -4.66 -9.62 1.33
CA LEU A 141 -6.12 -9.54 1.28
C LEU A 141 -6.64 -9.70 -0.15
N VAL A 142 -6.07 -8.95 -1.09
CA VAL A 142 -6.44 -9.04 -2.52
C VAL A 142 -6.14 -10.46 -3.06
N TRP A 143 -4.98 -11.04 -2.74
CA TRP A 143 -4.69 -12.43 -3.12
C TRP A 143 -5.74 -13.41 -2.57
N THR A 144 -6.15 -13.27 -1.32
CA THR A 144 -7.20 -14.10 -0.71
C THR A 144 -8.52 -13.96 -1.47
N MET A 145 -8.94 -12.73 -1.79
CA MET A 145 -10.15 -12.47 -2.58
C MET A 145 -10.06 -13.07 -3.99
N LEU A 146 -8.88 -13.03 -4.62
CA LEU A 146 -8.64 -13.67 -5.91
C LEU A 146 -8.71 -15.20 -5.81
N GLN A 147 -8.22 -15.81 -4.72
CA GLN A 147 -8.34 -17.25 -4.47
C GLN A 147 -9.82 -17.65 -4.24
N GLU A 148 -10.60 -16.87 -3.50
CA GLU A 148 -12.05 -17.06 -3.34
C GLU A 148 -12.77 -17.10 -4.70
N MET A 149 -12.29 -16.34 -5.68
CA MET A 149 -12.80 -16.30 -7.05
C MET A 149 -12.19 -17.36 -7.98
N HIS A 150 -11.34 -18.25 -7.46
CA HIS A 150 -10.56 -19.21 -8.25
C HIS A 150 -9.79 -18.58 -9.41
N TYR A 151 -9.31 -17.35 -9.20
CA TYR A 151 -8.51 -16.63 -10.19
C TYR A 151 -7.08 -17.17 -10.22
N PRO A 152 -6.55 -17.58 -11.40
CA PRO A 152 -5.30 -18.32 -11.51
C PRO A 152 -4.06 -17.40 -11.41
N VAL A 153 -3.80 -16.82 -10.24
CA VAL A 153 -2.66 -15.91 -9.98
C VAL A 153 -1.32 -16.54 -10.39
N GLU A 154 -1.16 -17.86 -10.21
CA GLU A 154 0.06 -18.61 -10.53
C GLU A 154 0.41 -18.60 -12.03
N LYS A 155 -0.55 -18.30 -12.91
CA LYS A 155 -0.31 -18.20 -14.36
C LYS A 155 0.24 -16.84 -14.79
N ASN A 156 0.12 -15.82 -13.95
CA ASN A 156 0.64 -14.49 -14.19
C ASN A 156 1.83 -14.19 -13.28
N ARG A 157 3.04 -14.42 -13.80
CA ARG A 157 4.29 -14.25 -13.02
C ARG A 157 4.52 -12.80 -12.60
N ASP A 158 4.12 -11.83 -13.44
CA ASP A 158 4.27 -10.42 -13.11
C ASP A 158 3.34 -10.04 -11.95
N LEU A 159 2.10 -10.52 -11.95
CA LEU A 159 1.19 -10.37 -10.83
C LEU A 159 1.71 -11.05 -9.55
N GLY A 160 2.18 -12.29 -9.66
CA GLY A 160 2.79 -12.99 -8.53
C GLY A 160 4.01 -12.25 -7.97
N THR A 161 4.82 -11.64 -8.84
CA THR A 161 5.98 -10.82 -8.45
C THR A 161 5.53 -9.53 -7.74
N ALA A 162 4.49 -8.87 -8.24
CA ALA A 162 3.94 -7.66 -7.64
C ALA A 162 3.40 -7.95 -6.23
N LEU A 163 2.54 -8.95 -6.07
CA LEU A 163 1.96 -9.32 -4.78
C LEU A 163 3.02 -9.75 -3.76
N TYR A 164 4.02 -10.53 -4.20
CA TYR A 164 5.15 -10.90 -3.36
C TYR A 164 5.92 -9.68 -2.86
N TYR A 165 6.17 -8.70 -3.75
CA TYR A 165 6.92 -7.49 -3.40
C TYR A 165 6.10 -6.55 -2.50
N GLY A 166 4.77 -6.46 -2.69
CA GLY A 166 3.87 -5.74 -1.79
C GLY A 166 4.00 -6.27 -0.36
N LEU A 167 3.75 -7.56 -0.15
CA LEU A 167 3.90 -8.20 1.16
C LEU A 167 5.32 -8.03 1.74
N TYR A 168 6.35 -8.19 0.91
CA TYR A 168 7.75 -8.03 1.33
C TYR A 168 8.04 -6.66 1.91
N MET A 169 7.52 -5.61 1.27
CA MET A 169 7.76 -4.24 1.70
C MET A 169 6.94 -3.87 2.94
N ASP A 170 5.69 -4.29 2.98
CA ASP A 170 4.76 -3.90 4.04
C ASP A 170 5.00 -4.66 5.36
N THR A 171 5.64 -5.83 5.29
CA THR A 171 6.05 -6.62 6.47
C THR A 171 7.51 -6.46 6.85
N ASN A 172 8.11 -5.32 6.52
CA ASN A 172 9.53 -5.05 6.78
C ASN A 172 10.43 -6.22 6.40
N GLN A 173 10.39 -6.59 5.10
CA GLN A 173 11.17 -7.69 4.52
C GLN A 173 10.87 -9.05 5.19
N PHE A 174 9.60 -9.29 5.53
CA PHE A 174 9.08 -10.47 6.23
C PHE A 174 9.48 -10.57 7.71
N SER A 175 10.14 -9.58 8.29
CA SER A 175 10.50 -9.63 9.71
C SER A 175 9.26 -9.49 10.63
N GLU A 176 8.18 -8.90 10.13
CA GLU A 176 6.92 -8.69 10.85
C GLU A 176 5.80 -9.66 10.40
N LEU A 177 6.17 -10.69 9.65
CA LEU A 177 5.24 -11.68 9.15
C LEU A 177 4.70 -12.55 10.30
N SER A 178 3.42 -12.42 10.62
CA SER A 178 2.80 -13.13 11.75
C SER A 178 1.54 -13.89 11.38
N ASN A 179 0.82 -13.47 10.33
CA ASN A 179 -0.42 -14.12 9.92
C ASN A 179 -0.12 -15.35 9.03
N PRO A 180 -0.72 -16.53 9.30
CA PRO A 180 -0.54 -17.71 8.46
C PRO A 180 -0.90 -17.50 6.98
N VAL A 181 -1.92 -16.68 6.69
CA VAL A 181 -2.34 -16.39 5.31
C VAL A 181 -1.27 -15.65 4.52
N ASP A 182 -0.51 -14.74 5.17
CA ASP A 182 0.64 -14.07 4.54
C ASP A 182 1.73 -15.08 4.16
N MET A 183 1.97 -16.06 5.03
CA MET A 183 2.93 -17.15 4.77
C MET A 183 2.47 -18.03 3.61
N ASP A 184 1.18 -18.39 3.57
CA ASP A 184 0.60 -19.20 2.50
C ASP A 184 0.71 -18.47 1.14
N MET A 185 0.39 -17.17 1.10
CA MET A 185 0.56 -16.37 -0.11
C MET A 185 2.02 -16.37 -0.55
N ARG A 186 2.95 -16.02 0.33
CA ARG A 186 4.39 -15.97 0.03
C ARG A 186 4.92 -17.26 -0.58
N GLU A 187 4.46 -18.43 -0.08
CA GLU A 187 4.93 -19.74 -0.51
C GLU A 187 4.26 -20.22 -1.81
N SER A 188 3.03 -19.78 -2.08
CA SER A 188 2.27 -20.19 -3.26
C SER A 188 2.56 -19.39 -4.52
N LEU A 189 3.08 -18.15 -4.39
CA LEU A 189 3.26 -17.27 -5.52
C LEU A 189 4.39 -17.71 -6.46
N ASN A 190 4.10 -17.69 -7.77
CA ASN A 190 5.11 -17.78 -8.82
C ASN A 190 5.66 -16.38 -9.12
N PHE A 191 6.87 -16.08 -8.65
CA PHE A 191 7.47 -14.76 -8.78
C PHE A 191 8.87 -14.77 -9.38
N ASP A 192 9.35 -13.62 -9.84
CA ASP A 192 10.69 -13.44 -10.39
C ASP A 192 11.67 -12.95 -9.33
N LYS A 193 12.56 -13.85 -8.86
CA LYS A 193 13.59 -13.54 -7.85
C LYS A 193 14.56 -12.43 -8.29
N ASN A 194 14.84 -12.33 -9.59
CA ASN A 194 15.76 -11.32 -10.12
C ASN A 194 15.12 -9.94 -10.06
N GLN A 195 13.82 -9.85 -10.38
CA GLN A 195 13.08 -8.61 -10.27
C GLN A 195 12.92 -8.16 -8.81
N ILE A 196 12.59 -9.08 -7.90
CA ILE A 196 12.56 -8.77 -6.46
C ILE A 196 13.91 -8.23 -5.98
N SER A 197 15.03 -8.87 -6.39
CA SER A 197 16.37 -8.39 -6.04
C SER A 197 16.67 -7.01 -6.63
N LEU A 198 16.24 -6.75 -7.86
CA LEU A 198 16.37 -5.44 -8.51
C LEU A 198 15.61 -4.36 -7.74
N PHE A 199 14.34 -4.60 -7.42
CA PHE A 199 13.50 -3.64 -6.69
C PHE A 199 14.08 -3.36 -5.29
N ARG A 200 14.44 -4.41 -4.54
CA ARG A 200 15.06 -4.30 -3.22
C ARG A 200 16.32 -3.44 -3.24
N ASN A 201 17.21 -3.67 -4.21
CA ASN A 201 18.49 -2.96 -4.32
C ASN A 201 18.33 -1.51 -4.84
N SER A 202 17.13 -1.13 -5.29
CA SER A 202 16.80 0.20 -5.77
C SER A 202 15.90 0.99 -4.79
N ASN A 203 15.64 0.43 -3.59
CA ASN A 203 14.74 1.01 -2.61
C ASN A 203 15.30 2.30 -1.98
N ILE A 204 16.62 2.39 -1.82
CA ILE A 204 17.30 3.52 -1.20
C ILE A 204 18.33 4.07 -2.18
N SER A 205 18.26 5.37 -2.50
CA SER A 205 19.26 6.05 -3.28
C SER A 205 20.44 6.50 -2.41
N LEU A 206 21.60 6.71 -3.04
CA LEU A 206 22.79 7.24 -2.34
C LEU A 206 22.50 8.59 -1.66
N ARG A 207 21.71 9.45 -2.31
CA ARG A 207 21.31 10.75 -1.73
C ARG A 207 20.43 10.60 -0.48
N GLU A 208 19.49 9.67 -0.47
CA GLU A 208 18.67 9.37 0.72
C GLU A 208 19.54 8.83 1.85
N LEU A 209 20.49 7.95 1.53
CA LEU A 209 21.45 7.42 2.49
C LEU A 209 22.35 8.53 3.07
N GLU A 210 22.82 9.47 2.25
CA GLU A 210 23.61 10.63 2.72
C GLU A 210 22.79 11.51 3.68
N ILE A 211 21.54 11.80 3.35
CA ILE A 211 20.63 12.58 4.21
C ILE A 211 20.42 11.86 5.54
N ALA A 212 20.13 10.56 5.49
CA ALA A 212 19.93 9.74 6.68
C ALA A 212 21.19 9.69 7.55
N GLY A 213 22.37 9.49 6.95
CA GLY A 213 23.65 9.48 7.67
C GLY A 213 23.94 10.79 8.40
N VAL A 214 23.74 11.94 7.72
CA VAL A 214 23.90 13.27 8.35
C VAL A 214 22.90 13.49 9.48
N ALA A 215 21.66 13.03 9.32
CA ALA A 215 20.62 13.15 10.35
C ALA A 215 20.98 12.31 11.58
N MET A 216 21.44 11.07 11.37
CA MET A 216 21.87 10.17 12.48
C MET A 216 23.02 10.73 13.31
N LEU A 217 23.98 11.42 12.68
CA LEU A 217 25.06 12.11 13.40
C LEU A 217 24.55 13.21 14.35
N ARG A 218 23.33 13.67 14.17
CA ARG A 218 22.67 14.69 14.99
C ARG A 218 21.61 14.14 15.93
N CYS A 219 21.64 12.83 16.17
CA CYS A 219 20.69 12.16 17.03
C CYS A 219 20.86 12.64 18.47
N ASN A 220 19.76 13.07 19.09
CA ASN A 220 19.66 13.28 20.52
C ASN A 220 19.02 12.04 21.14
N TYR A 221 19.81 11.27 21.86
CA TYR A 221 19.38 10.06 22.52
C TYR A 221 19.23 10.29 24.03
N ASN A 222 18.15 9.76 24.61
CA ASN A 222 17.93 9.73 26.04
C ASN A 222 17.97 8.29 26.53
N ASP A 223 18.99 7.97 27.34
CA ASP A 223 19.26 6.62 27.82
C ASP A 223 18.26 6.16 28.88
N ASP A 224 17.82 7.08 29.76
CA ASP A 224 16.89 6.76 30.87
C ASP A 224 15.52 6.33 30.34
N TYR A 225 15.05 6.95 29.24
CA TYR A 225 13.75 6.70 28.62
C TYR A 225 13.83 5.95 27.29
N GLN A 226 15.03 5.61 26.84
CA GLN A 226 15.29 4.84 25.62
C GLN A 226 14.59 5.41 24.36
N PHE A 227 14.62 6.73 24.20
CA PHE A 227 14.08 7.38 23.03
C PHE A 227 15.11 8.24 22.30
N ALA A 228 14.93 8.37 21.00
CA ALA A 228 15.76 9.16 20.12
C ALA A 228 14.96 10.27 19.43
N VAL A 229 15.55 11.45 19.27
CA VAL A 229 14.98 12.57 18.52
C VAL A 229 15.97 13.05 17.46
N ILE A 230 15.52 13.11 16.21
CA ILE A 230 16.33 13.57 15.08
C ILE A 230 15.62 14.69 14.33
N HIS A 231 16.35 15.79 14.13
CA HIS A 231 16.00 16.83 13.18
C HIS A 231 16.73 16.60 11.85
N SER A 232 16.01 16.23 10.82
CA SER A 232 16.53 16.05 9.46
C SER A 232 16.54 17.39 8.69
N GLN A 233 17.46 17.51 7.76
CA GLN A 233 17.37 18.56 6.73
C GLN A 233 16.12 18.36 5.86
N PRO A 234 15.65 19.38 5.12
CA PRO A 234 14.52 19.24 4.21
C PRO A 234 14.76 18.10 3.19
N CYS A 235 13.88 17.11 3.20
CA CYS A 235 13.97 15.92 2.38
C CYS A 235 12.57 15.40 2.01
N ASP A 236 12.50 14.36 1.20
CA ASP A 236 11.27 13.61 0.96
C ASP A 236 10.77 12.99 2.28
N PRO A 237 9.46 12.96 2.57
CA PRO A 237 8.91 12.30 3.75
C PRO A 237 9.36 10.85 3.93
N ASN A 238 9.55 10.10 2.86
CA ASN A 238 10.03 8.71 2.91
C ASN A 238 11.43 8.57 3.55
N VAL A 239 12.27 9.61 3.47
CA VAL A 239 13.59 9.61 4.13
C VAL A 239 13.45 9.69 5.64
N LEU A 240 12.40 10.32 6.16
CA LEU A 240 12.13 10.35 7.60
C LEU A 240 11.78 8.95 8.12
N GLY A 241 10.97 8.19 7.36
CA GLY A 241 10.70 6.79 7.64
C GLY A 241 11.97 5.95 7.67
N LEU A 242 12.81 6.08 6.63
CA LEU A 242 14.10 5.38 6.55
C LEU A 242 14.99 5.65 7.77
N ILE A 243 15.07 6.89 8.25
CA ILE A 243 15.84 7.25 9.45
C ILE A 243 15.22 6.59 10.68
N SER A 244 13.91 6.60 10.80
CA SER A 244 13.16 5.96 11.88
C SER A 244 13.44 4.45 11.94
N ASP A 245 13.35 3.77 10.80
CA ASP A 245 13.58 2.33 10.68
C ASP A 245 14.99 1.93 11.10
N PHE A 246 16.00 2.73 10.73
CA PHE A 246 17.37 2.51 11.17
C PHE A 246 17.55 2.68 12.68
N LEU A 247 16.89 3.70 13.28
CA LEU A 247 17.00 3.95 14.70
C LEU A 247 16.34 2.85 15.54
N LEU A 248 15.19 2.36 15.11
CA LEU A 248 14.46 1.31 15.83
C LEU A 248 15.18 -0.06 15.78
N GLN A 249 16.21 -0.21 14.93
CA GLN A 249 17.08 -1.38 14.93
C GLN A 249 18.25 -1.26 15.93
N VAL A 250 18.44 -0.09 16.54
CA VAL A 250 19.51 0.14 17.51
C VAL A 250 19.09 -0.37 18.90
N ALA A 251 19.91 -1.22 19.50
CA ALA A 251 19.65 -1.69 20.85
C ALA A 251 19.52 -0.51 21.84
N GLY A 252 18.43 -0.49 22.61
CA GLY A 252 18.15 0.58 23.57
C GLY A 252 17.34 1.75 23.01
N VAL A 253 16.94 1.72 21.74
CA VAL A 253 15.99 2.69 21.17
C VAL A 253 14.63 2.03 21.03
N ASN A 254 13.70 2.37 21.91
CA ASN A 254 12.33 1.84 21.89
C ASN A 254 11.35 2.77 21.18
N THR A 255 11.70 4.05 21.06
CA THR A 255 10.86 5.06 20.41
C THR A 255 11.76 6.08 19.73
N CYS A 256 11.35 6.55 18.55
CA CYS A 256 12.04 7.64 17.88
C CYS A 256 11.06 8.68 17.33
N VAL A 257 11.52 9.93 17.32
CA VAL A 257 10.84 11.05 16.67
C VAL A 257 11.77 11.62 15.62
N VAL A 258 11.37 11.50 14.35
CA VAL A 258 12.12 12.06 13.23
C VAL A 258 11.28 13.13 12.57
N TYR A 259 11.83 14.35 12.46
CA TYR A 259 11.09 15.49 11.92
C TYR A 259 11.97 16.37 11.03
N LYS A 260 11.35 17.17 10.21
CA LYS A 260 11.98 18.21 9.38
C LYS A 260 11.20 19.51 9.46
N ASP A 261 11.86 20.62 9.19
CA ASP A 261 11.17 21.89 9.06
C ASP A 261 10.22 21.88 7.85
N ARG A 262 9.00 22.38 8.05
CA ARG A 262 8.15 22.74 6.91
C ARG A 262 8.80 23.93 6.21
N LYS A 263 9.14 23.83 4.94
CA LYS A 263 9.38 25.01 4.13
C LYS A 263 8.09 25.83 4.14
N SER A 264 8.09 26.97 4.82
CA SER A 264 7.10 28.00 4.54
C SER A 264 7.26 28.38 3.07
N VAL A 265 6.24 28.08 2.27
CA VAL A 265 6.13 28.66 0.93
C VAL A 265 5.80 30.13 1.19
N VAL A 266 6.80 31.00 1.01
CA VAL A 266 6.63 32.44 0.93
C VAL A 266 6.19 32.80 -0.47
#